data_d4c64e1bf12a848ecd0e36cfaa1104a5
#
_entry.id   d4c64e1bf12a848ecd0e36cfaa1104a5
#
_cell.length_a   1.000
_cell.length_b   1.000
_cell.length_c   1.000
_cell.angle_alpha   90.00
_cell.angle_beta   90.00
_cell.angle_gamma   90.00
#
_symmetry.space_group_name_H-M   'P 1'
#
loop_
_entity.id
_entity.type
_entity.pdbx_description
1 polymer ?
#
loop_
_entity_poly.entity_id
_entity_poly.type
_entity_poly.pdbx_seq_one_letter_code
_entity_poly.pdbx_strand_id
1 'polypeptide(L)'
;MLGVVWMIRKVATMMRGGSYEGKFKIYCHEELADTITQLCMLTLVKKFTSFLGDRILIKKVKDGEEKNAAGMKLTFFDIHSTKTKQFGFRAGFEDGTRLTCLGDEPYKETARPYAEGCDWLLSEAFCLDRDKEIFHPYEKHHSTALDAGRLAQQLLSLIH
;
A
#
# COMPACT_ATOMS: atom_id res chain seq x y z
N MET A 1 -1.12 3.40 10.08
CA MET A 1 0.08 2.98 10.85
C MET A 1 -0.20 1.93 11.91
N LEU A 2 -1.15 2.09 12.82
CA LEU A 2 -1.48 1.10 13.86
C LEU A 2 -1.82 -0.29 13.31
N GLY A 3 -2.48 -0.38 12.16
CA GLY A 3 -2.80 -1.66 11.51
C GLY A 3 -1.57 -2.52 11.21
N VAL A 4 -0.43 -1.91 10.83
CA VAL A 4 0.82 -2.64 10.58
C VAL A 4 1.39 -3.23 11.88
N VAL A 5 1.33 -2.50 13.00
CA VAL A 5 1.78 -3.00 14.31
C VAL A 5 0.92 -4.19 14.76
N TRP A 6 -0.40 -4.12 14.54
CA TRP A 6 -1.31 -5.23 14.78
C TRP A 6 -1.01 -6.44 13.90
N MET A 7 -0.72 -6.23 12.63
CA MET A 7 -0.32 -7.30 11.71
C MET A 7 0.99 -7.96 12.18
N ILE A 8 2.00 -7.17 12.53
CA ILE A 8 3.27 -7.67 13.07
C ILE A 8 3.02 -8.52 14.32
N ARG A 9 2.22 -8.03 15.27
CA ARG A 9 1.85 -8.78 16.47
C ARG A 9 1.15 -10.10 16.14
N LYS A 10 0.20 -10.07 15.21
CA LYS A 10 -0.54 -11.27 14.76
C LYS A 10 0.41 -12.32 14.16
N VAL A 11 1.24 -11.89 13.20
CA VAL A 11 2.22 -12.78 12.55
C VAL A 11 3.24 -13.33 13.55
N ALA A 12 3.75 -12.50 14.45
CA ALA A 12 4.67 -12.96 15.51
C ALA A 12 4.00 -13.98 16.44
N THR A 13 2.70 -13.82 16.73
CA THR A 13 1.93 -14.82 17.50
C THR A 13 1.84 -16.14 16.75
N MET A 14 1.56 -16.10 15.45
CA MET A 14 1.48 -17.30 14.60
C MET A 14 2.85 -17.99 14.48
N MET A 15 3.94 -17.24 14.33
CA MET A 15 5.31 -17.75 14.30
C MET A 15 5.67 -18.47 15.60
N ARG A 16 5.27 -17.92 16.76
CA ARG A 16 5.48 -18.57 18.07
C ARG A 16 4.67 -19.86 18.23
N GLY A 17 3.46 -19.86 17.72
CA GLY A 17 2.59 -21.05 17.77
C GLY A 17 2.90 -22.12 16.70
N GLY A 18 3.91 -21.88 15.85
CA GLY A 18 4.27 -22.81 14.76
C GLY A 18 3.29 -22.83 13.58
N SER A 19 2.32 -21.92 13.55
CA SER A 19 1.31 -21.84 12.47
C SER A 19 1.70 -20.90 11.32
N TYR A 20 2.87 -20.28 11.39
CA TYR A 20 3.45 -19.48 10.30
C TYR A 20 4.94 -19.82 10.16
N GLU A 21 5.30 -20.37 9.01
CA GLU A 21 6.69 -20.66 8.66
C GLU A 21 7.24 -19.61 7.66
N GLY A 22 8.57 -19.51 7.58
CA GLY A 22 9.26 -18.59 6.68
C GLY A 22 9.33 -17.16 7.18
N LYS A 23 9.50 -16.21 6.24
CA LYS A 23 9.73 -14.79 6.51
C LYS A 23 8.54 -13.94 6.06
N PHE A 24 8.10 -13.05 6.94
CA PHE A 24 7.11 -12.02 6.63
C PHE A 24 7.83 -10.72 6.24
N LYS A 25 7.56 -10.21 5.04
CA LYS A 25 8.21 -8.99 4.52
C LYS A 25 7.18 -7.87 4.42
N ILE A 26 7.56 -6.69 4.91
CA ILE A 26 6.80 -5.43 4.82
C ILE A 26 7.64 -4.47 4.02
N TYR A 27 7.13 -3.98 2.89
CA TYR A 27 7.80 -2.99 2.05
C TYR A 27 7.21 -1.62 2.31
N CYS A 28 8.05 -0.62 2.56
CA CYS A 28 7.64 0.77 2.76
C CYS A 28 8.84 1.73 2.54
N HIS A 29 8.57 3.02 2.40
CA HIS A 29 9.63 4.03 2.32
C HIS A 29 10.41 4.12 3.65
N GLU A 30 11.60 4.71 3.61
CA GLU A 30 12.55 4.69 4.72
C GLU A 30 11.99 5.25 6.03
N GLU A 31 11.41 6.44 6.00
CA GLU A 31 10.87 7.10 7.19
C GLU A 31 9.78 6.26 7.88
N LEU A 32 8.92 5.60 7.07
CA LEU A 32 7.88 4.73 7.60
C LEU A 32 8.46 3.46 8.21
N ALA A 33 9.52 2.90 7.62
CA ALA A 33 10.20 1.72 8.15
C ALA A 33 10.75 1.97 9.56
N ASP A 34 11.40 3.11 9.75
CA ASP A 34 11.97 3.50 11.03
C ASP A 34 10.86 3.76 12.07
N THR A 35 9.80 4.45 11.67
CA THR A 35 8.62 4.69 12.52
C THR A 35 7.93 3.40 12.94
N ILE A 36 7.69 2.46 12.02
CA ILE A 36 7.08 1.15 12.36
C ILE A 36 7.95 0.40 13.35
N THR A 37 9.27 0.39 13.14
CA THR A 37 10.21 -0.28 14.05
C THR A 37 10.13 0.32 15.45
N GLN A 38 10.18 1.64 15.57
CA GLN A 38 10.09 2.33 16.87
C GLN A 38 8.76 2.05 17.57
N LEU A 39 7.63 2.13 16.85
CA LEU A 39 6.31 1.82 17.41
C LEU A 39 6.23 0.38 17.92
N CYS A 40 6.77 -0.58 17.18
CA CYS A 40 6.82 -1.97 17.63
C CYS A 40 7.65 -2.13 18.90
N MET A 41 8.81 -1.48 18.98
CA MET A 41 9.68 -1.56 20.16
C MET A 41 9.05 -0.91 21.39
N LEU A 42 8.25 0.14 21.22
CA LEU A 42 7.58 0.85 22.32
C LEU A 42 6.28 0.15 22.78
N THR A 43 5.59 -0.56 21.90
CA THR A 43 4.23 -1.05 22.17
C THR A 43 4.11 -2.57 22.29
N LEU A 44 5.06 -3.32 21.71
CA LEU A 44 5.03 -4.77 21.73
C LEU A 44 6.03 -5.34 22.73
N VAL A 45 5.63 -6.42 23.38
CA VAL A 45 6.51 -7.14 24.33
C VAL A 45 7.64 -7.88 23.59
N LYS A 46 8.77 -8.06 24.25
CA LYS A 46 10.00 -8.68 23.70
C LYS A 46 9.78 -9.99 22.96
N LYS A 47 8.84 -10.83 23.42
CA LYS A 47 8.49 -12.11 22.76
C LYS A 47 7.94 -11.96 21.33
N PHE A 48 7.50 -10.76 20.91
CA PHE A 48 7.06 -10.45 19.55
C PHE A 48 8.12 -9.66 18.78
N THR A 49 8.77 -8.68 19.44
CA THR A 49 9.80 -7.87 18.81
C THR A 49 11.07 -8.66 18.49
N SER A 50 11.31 -9.80 19.14
CA SER A 50 12.43 -10.69 18.83
C SER A 50 12.42 -11.28 17.40
N PHE A 51 11.29 -11.26 16.73
CA PHE A 51 11.18 -11.66 15.31
C PHE A 51 11.55 -10.56 14.31
N LEU A 52 11.62 -9.29 14.78
CA LEU A 52 12.00 -8.17 13.91
C LEU A 52 13.49 -8.29 13.51
N GLY A 53 13.75 -8.09 12.24
CA GLY A 53 15.09 -8.20 11.66
C GLY A 53 15.49 -9.63 11.25
N ASP A 54 14.85 -10.65 11.78
CA ASP A 54 15.10 -12.06 11.44
C ASP A 54 13.97 -12.64 10.56
N ARG A 55 12.81 -12.91 11.14
CA ARG A 55 11.66 -13.49 10.44
C ARG A 55 10.62 -12.46 10.00
N ILE A 56 10.53 -11.32 10.69
CA ILE A 56 9.71 -10.18 10.28
C ILE A 56 10.64 -9.08 9.78
N LEU A 57 10.62 -8.83 8.48
CA LEU A 57 11.55 -7.95 7.80
C LEU A 57 10.83 -6.70 7.29
N ILE A 58 11.18 -5.54 7.83
CA ILE A 58 10.74 -4.25 7.29
C ILE A 58 11.77 -3.83 6.24
N LYS A 59 11.37 -3.84 4.97
CA LYS A 59 12.22 -3.58 3.81
C LYS A 59 11.98 -2.18 3.29
N LYS A 60 13.01 -1.33 3.39
CA LYS A 60 13.02 0.00 2.78
C LYS A 60 13.02 -0.11 1.26
N VAL A 61 12.16 0.66 0.62
CA VAL A 61 12.10 0.78 -0.83
C VAL A 61 12.12 2.26 -1.23
N LYS A 62 12.60 2.52 -2.45
CA LYS A 62 12.69 3.86 -3.05
C LYS A 62 11.64 4.03 -4.13
N ASP A 63 11.41 5.27 -4.53
CA ASP A 63 10.61 5.59 -5.70
C ASP A 63 11.17 4.92 -6.95
N GLY A 64 10.30 4.29 -7.74
CA GLY A 64 10.64 3.51 -8.92
C GLY A 64 11.33 2.15 -8.64
N GLU A 65 11.54 1.78 -7.38
CA GLU A 65 12.26 0.54 -7.07
C GLU A 65 11.41 -0.70 -7.35
N GLU A 66 12.05 -1.71 -7.97
CA GLU A 66 11.42 -2.99 -8.28
C GLU A 66 11.88 -4.10 -7.34
N LYS A 67 10.94 -5.01 -7.00
CA LYS A 67 11.20 -6.23 -6.20
C LYS A 67 10.39 -7.40 -6.72
N ASN A 68 10.97 -8.59 -6.65
CA ASN A 68 10.20 -9.82 -6.82
C ASN A 68 9.81 -10.37 -5.44
N ALA A 69 8.52 -10.58 -5.23
CA ALA A 69 7.98 -11.13 -3.99
C ALA A 69 6.67 -11.88 -4.23
N ALA A 70 6.52 -13.05 -3.63
CA ALA A 70 5.30 -13.87 -3.68
C ALA A 70 4.78 -14.15 -5.11
N GLY A 71 5.68 -14.44 -6.06
CA GLY A 71 5.32 -14.67 -7.46
C GLY A 71 4.94 -13.41 -8.24
N MET A 72 5.15 -12.21 -7.68
CA MET A 72 4.82 -10.95 -8.32
C MET A 72 6.07 -10.11 -8.57
N LYS A 73 6.08 -9.36 -9.67
CA LYS A 73 7.00 -8.25 -9.89
C LYS A 73 6.33 -6.97 -9.36
N LEU A 74 6.89 -6.41 -8.30
CA LEU A 74 6.39 -5.19 -7.64
C LEU A 74 7.25 -4.00 -8.04
N THR A 75 6.60 -2.88 -8.41
CA THR A 75 7.24 -1.56 -8.58
C THR A 75 6.60 -0.61 -7.58
N PHE A 76 7.41 0.04 -6.75
CA PHE A 76 6.96 1.01 -5.75
C PHE A 76 7.14 2.42 -6.29
N PHE A 77 6.19 3.31 -6.04
CA PHE A 77 6.28 4.70 -6.50
C PHE A 77 5.71 5.68 -5.48
N ASP A 78 6.30 6.87 -5.42
CA ASP A 78 5.81 7.96 -4.59
C ASP A 78 4.53 8.53 -5.20
N ILE A 79 3.44 8.57 -4.43
CA ILE A 79 2.19 9.19 -4.89
C ILE A 79 2.16 10.70 -4.65
N HIS A 80 3.24 11.27 -4.13
CA HIS A 80 3.37 12.69 -3.80
C HIS A 80 2.24 13.21 -2.92
N SER A 81 1.91 12.44 -1.86
CA SER A 81 0.88 12.82 -0.89
C SER A 81 1.13 14.23 -0.31
N THR A 82 0.06 14.98 -0.13
CA THR A 82 0.12 16.34 0.42
C THR A 82 0.23 16.37 1.94
N LYS A 83 -0.08 15.26 2.61
CA LYS A 83 -0.09 15.14 4.08
C LYS A 83 1.22 14.55 4.62
N THR A 84 1.48 13.31 4.27
CA THR A 84 2.68 12.57 4.66
C THR A 84 3.12 11.73 3.49
N LYS A 85 4.43 11.45 3.38
CA LYS A 85 4.96 10.60 2.32
C LYS A 85 4.25 9.26 2.29
N GLN A 86 3.76 8.88 1.11
CA GLN A 86 3.06 7.62 0.86
C GLN A 86 3.54 7.03 -0.46
N PHE A 87 3.59 5.70 -0.51
CA PHE A 87 3.90 4.98 -1.73
C PHE A 87 2.69 4.19 -2.22
N GLY A 88 2.47 4.27 -3.52
CA GLY A 88 1.69 3.29 -4.26
C GLY A 88 2.56 2.12 -4.71
N PHE A 89 1.93 1.12 -5.33
CA PHE A 89 2.66 0.03 -5.95
C PHE A 89 1.93 -0.51 -7.17
N ARG A 90 2.72 -1.02 -8.12
CA ARG A 90 2.22 -1.83 -9.24
C ARG A 90 2.69 -3.26 -9.02
N ALA A 91 1.78 -4.23 -9.18
CA ALA A 91 2.08 -5.66 -9.15
C ALA A 91 1.81 -6.26 -10.52
N GLY A 92 2.82 -6.93 -11.10
CA GLY A 92 2.66 -7.78 -12.28
C GLY A 92 2.66 -9.24 -11.84
N PHE A 93 1.65 -9.99 -12.24
CA PHE A 93 1.48 -11.41 -11.94
C PHE A 93 2.03 -12.29 -13.08
N GLU A 94 2.24 -13.58 -12.81
CA GLU A 94 2.80 -14.54 -13.77
C GLU A 94 1.88 -14.77 -14.99
N ASP A 95 0.56 -14.62 -14.82
CA ASP A 95 -0.43 -14.70 -15.90
C ASP A 95 -0.50 -13.44 -16.79
N GLY A 96 0.34 -12.45 -16.53
CA GLY A 96 0.36 -11.17 -17.22
C GLY A 96 -0.58 -10.11 -16.65
N THR A 97 -1.44 -10.46 -15.70
CA THR A 97 -2.34 -9.51 -15.01
C THR A 97 -1.53 -8.44 -14.27
N ARG A 98 -2.00 -7.20 -14.32
CA ARG A 98 -1.36 -6.04 -13.67
C ARG A 98 -2.34 -5.34 -12.73
N LEU A 99 -1.93 -5.16 -11.49
CA LEU A 99 -2.67 -4.43 -10.49
C LEU A 99 -1.88 -3.19 -10.08
N THR A 100 -2.54 -2.03 -9.99
CA THR A 100 -1.95 -0.81 -9.44
C THR A 100 -2.77 -0.31 -8.26
N CYS A 101 -2.08 -0.03 -7.15
CA CYS A 101 -2.65 0.60 -5.96
C CYS A 101 -2.11 2.02 -5.83
N LEU A 102 -3.02 3.00 -5.86
CA LEU A 102 -2.70 4.43 -5.82
C LEU A 102 -2.60 5.00 -4.39
N GLY A 103 -2.88 4.17 -3.34
CA GLY A 103 -2.84 4.65 -1.95
C GLY A 103 -4.11 5.39 -1.53
N ASP A 104 -3.98 6.31 -0.57
CA ASP A 104 -5.07 7.00 0.13
C ASP A 104 -5.08 8.51 -0.19
N GLU A 105 -4.85 8.86 -1.44
CA GLU A 105 -4.94 10.23 -1.96
C GLU A 105 -5.54 10.23 -3.38
N PRO A 106 -6.13 11.37 -3.82
CA PRO A 106 -6.57 11.53 -5.20
C PRO A 106 -5.44 11.27 -6.19
N TYR A 107 -5.80 10.67 -7.31
CA TYR A 107 -4.86 10.43 -8.41
C TYR A 107 -4.11 11.69 -8.83
N LYS A 108 -2.82 11.53 -9.14
CA LYS A 108 -1.97 12.54 -9.75
C LYS A 108 -1.33 12.00 -11.03
N GLU A 109 -1.15 12.86 -12.03
CA GLU A 109 -0.57 12.48 -13.33
C GLU A 109 0.84 11.85 -13.21
N THR A 110 1.56 12.14 -12.15
CA THR A 110 2.86 11.52 -11.85
C THR A 110 2.75 10.00 -11.66
N ALA A 111 1.57 9.48 -11.28
CA ALA A 111 1.31 8.06 -11.14
C ALA A 111 0.88 7.38 -12.46
N ARG A 112 0.60 8.13 -13.56
CA ARG A 112 0.16 7.57 -14.84
C ARG A 112 1.05 6.45 -15.37
N PRO A 113 2.41 6.55 -15.37
CA PRO A 113 3.27 5.48 -15.91
C PRO A 113 3.08 4.13 -15.21
N TYR A 114 2.62 4.14 -13.95
CA TYR A 114 2.37 2.94 -13.16
C TYR A 114 0.93 2.43 -13.26
N ALA A 115 -0.02 3.32 -13.55
CA ALA A 115 -1.46 3.01 -13.56
C ALA A 115 -2.00 2.71 -14.96
N GLU A 116 -1.46 3.35 -15.99
CA GLU A 116 -1.95 3.17 -17.36
C GLU A 116 -1.81 1.73 -17.83
N GLY A 117 -2.90 1.24 -18.43
CA GLY A 117 -2.98 -0.12 -18.95
C GLY A 117 -2.96 -1.21 -17.88
N CYS A 118 -3.20 -0.91 -16.60
CA CYS A 118 -3.41 -1.97 -15.61
C CYS A 118 -4.78 -2.64 -15.79
N ASP A 119 -4.90 -3.87 -15.29
CA ASP A 119 -6.14 -4.65 -15.36
C ASP A 119 -6.99 -4.41 -14.10
N TRP A 120 -6.34 -4.09 -12.99
CA TRP A 120 -6.97 -3.76 -11.70
C TRP A 120 -6.39 -2.48 -11.15
N LEU A 121 -7.29 -1.54 -10.81
CA LEU A 121 -6.93 -0.27 -10.18
C LEU A 121 -7.54 -0.18 -8.78
N LEU A 122 -6.71 -0.09 -7.76
CA LEU A 122 -7.12 0.22 -6.39
C LEU A 122 -6.92 1.73 -6.17
N SER A 123 -8.01 2.46 -6.20
CA SER A 123 -8.06 3.90 -5.97
C SER A 123 -8.90 4.20 -4.74
N GLU A 124 -8.57 5.28 -4.03
CA GLU A 124 -9.40 5.75 -2.93
C GLU A 124 -10.74 6.31 -3.45
N ALA A 125 -11.77 6.26 -2.60
CA ALA A 125 -13.03 6.94 -2.80
C ALA A 125 -13.67 7.21 -1.45
N PHE A 126 -13.73 8.47 -1.04
CA PHE A 126 -14.16 8.88 0.29
C PHE A 126 -15.68 8.80 0.47
N CYS A 127 -16.44 9.11 -0.58
CA CYS A 127 -17.90 9.09 -0.54
C CYS A 127 -18.49 8.88 -1.95
N LEU A 128 -19.79 8.65 -2.03
CA LEU A 128 -20.52 8.72 -3.29
C LEU A 128 -20.61 10.18 -3.79
N ASP A 129 -20.64 10.41 -5.09
CA ASP A 129 -20.70 11.76 -5.66
C ASP A 129 -21.96 12.53 -5.22
N ARG A 130 -23.11 11.86 -5.03
CA ARG A 130 -24.34 12.47 -4.52
C ARG A 130 -24.22 13.02 -3.10
N ASP A 131 -23.25 12.52 -2.34
CA ASP A 131 -23.06 12.88 -0.92
C ASP A 131 -21.89 13.88 -0.73
N LYS A 132 -21.30 14.38 -1.81
CA LYS A 132 -20.10 15.24 -1.79
C LYS A 132 -20.32 16.56 -1.05
N GLU A 133 -21.54 17.13 -1.10
CA GLU A 133 -21.90 18.36 -0.38
C GLU A 133 -22.01 18.14 1.14
N ILE A 134 -22.17 16.89 1.59
CA ILE A 134 -22.21 16.53 3.01
C ILE A 134 -20.82 16.23 3.54
N PHE A 135 -20.02 15.50 2.77
CA PHE A 135 -18.72 14.99 3.22
C PHE A 135 -17.53 15.87 2.84
N HIS A 136 -17.71 16.80 1.89
CA HIS A 136 -16.66 17.73 1.39
C HIS A 136 -15.33 16.99 1.07
N PRO A 137 -15.34 15.97 0.17
CA PRO A 137 -14.15 15.14 -0.09
C PRO A 137 -12.97 15.96 -0.61
N TYR A 138 -13.22 16.91 -1.50
CA TYR A 138 -12.16 17.67 -2.15
C TYR A 138 -11.41 18.61 -1.18
N GLU A 139 -12.11 19.19 -0.21
CA GLU A 139 -11.52 20.01 0.86
C GLU A 139 -10.62 19.16 1.79
N LYS A 140 -10.91 17.87 1.89
CA LYS A 140 -10.15 16.90 2.69
C LYS A 140 -9.06 16.18 1.90
N HIS A 141 -8.81 16.60 0.65
CA HIS A 141 -7.90 15.93 -0.28
C HIS A 141 -8.27 14.46 -0.52
N HIS A 142 -9.54 14.23 -0.88
CA HIS A 142 -10.07 12.94 -1.29
C HIS A 142 -10.94 13.08 -2.55
N SER A 143 -11.28 11.98 -3.18
CA SER A 143 -12.14 11.92 -4.35
C SER A 143 -13.48 11.22 -4.05
N THR A 144 -14.39 11.27 -5.01
CA THR A 144 -15.65 10.53 -4.96
C THR A 144 -15.54 9.19 -5.70
N ALA A 145 -16.48 8.29 -5.46
CA ALA A 145 -16.58 7.03 -6.22
C ALA A 145 -16.76 7.26 -7.72
N LEU A 146 -17.41 8.37 -8.11
CA LEU A 146 -17.56 8.75 -9.54
C LEU A 146 -16.21 9.17 -10.13
N ASP A 147 -15.39 9.92 -9.39
CA ASP A 147 -14.05 10.31 -9.85
C ASP A 147 -13.16 9.07 -10.03
N ALA A 148 -13.19 8.14 -9.09
CA ALA A 148 -12.47 6.86 -9.20
C ALA A 148 -12.94 6.03 -10.42
N GLY A 149 -14.25 6.00 -10.69
CA GLY A 149 -14.81 5.35 -11.88
C GLY A 149 -14.37 6.00 -13.19
N ARG A 150 -14.37 7.33 -13.26
CA ARG A 150 -13.87 8.08 -14.44
C ARG A 150 -12.37 7.86 -14.65
N LEU A 151 -11.59 7.85 -13.57
CA LEU A 151 -10.17 7.56 -13.63
C LEU A 151 -9.92 6.15 -14.16
N ALA A 152 -10.66 5.15 -13.66
CA ALA A 152 -10.57 3.79 -14.16
C ALA A 152 -10.85 3.71 -15.67
N GLN A 153 -11.88 4.40 -16.16
CA GLN A 153 -12.20 4.47 -17.59
C GLN A 153 -11.06 5.05 -18.44
N GLN A 154 -10.27 5.97 -17.88
CA GLN A 154 -9.14 6.60 -18.58
C GLN A 154 -7.88 5.76 -18.58
N LEU A 155 -7.64 4.97 -17.53
CA LEU A 155 -6.36 4.31 -17.27
C LEU A 155 -6.37 2.81 -17.53
N LEU A 156 -7.51 2.13 -17.39
CA LEU A 156 -7.57 0.68 -17.55
C LEU A 156 -7.46 0.25 -19.01
N SER A 157 -6.83 -0.89 -19.25
CA SER A 157 -6.67 -1.46 -20.59
C SER A 157 -7.97 -2.05 -21.15
N LEU A 158 -8.92 -2.36 -20.29
CA LEU A 158 -10.21 -2.97 -20.64
C LEU A 158 -11.34 -2.01 -20.30
N ILE A 159 -11.93 -1.41 -21.33
CA ILE A 159 -13.27 -0.83 -21.28
C ILE A 159 -14.19 -1.86 -21.92
N HIS A 160 -14.85 -2.64 -21.11
CA HIS A 160 -15.93 -3.52 -21.57
C HIS A 160 -17.25 -3.05 -20.98
#